data_213b9be60e1a59ed878d9505aad5961c
#
_entry.id   213b9be60e1a59ed878d9505aad5961c
#
_cell.length_a   1.000
_cell.length_b   1.000
_cell.length_c   1.000
_cell.angle_alpha   90.00
_cell.angle_beta   90.00
_cell.angle_gamma   90.00
#
_symmetry.space_group_name_H-M   'P 1'
#
loop_
_entity.id
_entity.type
_entity.pdbx_description
1 polymer ?
#
loop_
_entity_poly.entity_id
_entity_poly.type
_entity_poly.pdbx_seq_one_letter_code
_entity_poly.pdbx_strand_id
1 'polypeptide(L)'
;LKLFITGPTYIRDDVKEAAKLPEFGHRDAENDLRFVPIQENLIKLAGAGDKYVPALLLGSGSTSMEASVRSLVADDETILNVSVGAFGDMYYNIAASNGKKAENLKFDYGQAMDLNVLEDKLRVMKPDVVSFTHNETSTGVTNDMKAACELIRKHGAMPLVDGVSIFGGADIDLENSGAAIYCTATQKALALSAGFGIAFISEEAEEKAARVTNKGHHHDLTKHMDKARKHQTLTTPNTTLVNQMWFQLDRIVNEEGIQNRFDRHIEMRGMVEQWVDGLNGFEMFAPEGHRSVTMSSVVCPAGVTVAQLKGGVKEALRGEGYLMDPGYGKLNAALEKEGQRQIIRIGHMGDIMPDMLVEYLDALAVELNKL
;
A
#
# COMPACT_ATOMS: atom_id res chain seq x y z
N LEU A 1 21.22 7.62 -4.66
CA LEU A 1 20.35 7.07 -5.70
C LEU A 1 18.90 7.46 -5.36
N LYS A 2 18.24 8.21 -6.26
CA LYS A 2 16.81 8.57 -6.13
C LYS A 2 15.97 7.39 -6.61
N LEU A 3 15.02 6.91 -5.78
CA LEU A 3 14.23 5.71 -6.05
C LEU A 3 12.87 6.08 -6.64
N PHE A 4 12.69 5.89 -7.95
CA PHE A 4 11.39 6.03 -8.64
C PHE A 4 10.70 4.68 -8.87
N ILE A 5 10.94 3.73 -7.94
CA ILE A 5 10.29 2.43 -7.90
C ILE A 5 9.08 2.47 -6.96
N THR A 6 8.20 1.49 -7.09
CA THR A 6 6.95 1.40 -6.32
C THR A 6 7.11 0.81 -4.90
N GLY A 7 8.33 0.87 -4.38
CA GLY A 7 8.72 0.47 -3.03
C GLY A 7 9.79 -0.62 -2.98
N PRO A 8 10.73 -0.53 -2.02
CA PRO A 8 10.85 0.54 -1.01
C PRO A 8 11.13 1.89 -1.65
N THR A 9 10.69 2.97 -1.01
CA THR A 9 10.72 4.31 -1.59
C THR A 9 11.97 5.10 -1.20
N TYR A 10 12.15 6.26 -1.85
CA TYR A 10 13.19 7.21 -1.45
C TYR A 10 12.97 7.66 0.00
N ILE A 11 14.04 7.71 0.78
CA ILE A 11 14.07 8.19 2.17
C ILE A 11 15.00 9.39 2.23
N ARG A 12 14.52 10.50 2.77
CA ARG A 12 15.29 11.74 2.99
C ARG A 12 16.47 11.49 3.95
N ASP A 13 17.49 12.31 3.82
CA ASP A 13 18.71 12.16 4.65
C ASP A 13 18.46 12.51 6.12
N ASP A 14 17.60 13.51 6.42
CA ASP A 14 17.20 13.84 7.79
C ASP A 14 16.43 12.70 8.47
N VAL A 15 15.55 12.00 7.74
CA VAL A 15 14.88 10.78 8.23
C VAL A 15 15.88 9.65 8.48
N LYS A 16 16.90 9.50 7.63
CA LYS A 16 17.99 8.53 7.87
C LYS A 16 18.82 8.89 9.10
N GLU A 17 19.10 10.20 9.30
CA GLU A 17 19.82 10.67 10.49
C GLU A 17 19.07 10.41 11.79
N ALA A 18 17.72 10.45 11.78
CA ALA A 18 16.90 10.10 12.93
C ALA A 18 17.15 8.65 13.43
N ALA A 19 17.69 7.78 12.59
CA ALA A 19 18.13 6.44 13.00
C ALA A 19 19.27 6.45 14.02
N LYS A 20 20.02 7.55 14.14
CA LYS A 20 21.13 7.71 15.08
C LYS A 20 20.70 8.25 16.45
N LEU A 21 19.42 8.56 16.64
CA LEU A 21 18.89 8.94 17.94
C LEU A 21 19.14 7.82 18.97
N PRO A 22 19.31 8.16 20.27
CA PRO A 22 19.58 7.17 21.29
C PRO A 22 18.56 6.03 21.31
N GLU A 23 19.05 4.82 21.54
CA GLU A 23 18.23 3.66 21.83
C GLU A 23 17.47 3.86 23.16
N PHE A 24 16.35 3.20 23.29
CA PHE A 24 15.49 3.27 24.49
C PHE A 24 14.90 1.90 24.85
N GLY A 25 14.50 1.74 26.10
CA GLY A 25 13.81 0.53 26.54
C GLY A 25 12.37 0.50 26.06
N HIS A 26 12.01 -0.46 25.20
CA HIS A 26 10.67 -0.56 24.61
C HIS A 26 9.55 -0.95 25.60
N ARG A 27 9.88 -1.06 26.89
CA ARG A 27 8.94 -1.29 28.01
C ARG A 27 9.05 -0.22 29.11
N ASP A 28 9.95 0.73 28.93
CA ASP A 28 10.18 1.84 29.86
C ASP A 28 9.35 3.07 29.50
N ALA A 29 9.26 4.03 30.40
CA ALA A 29 8.52 5.28 30.19
C ALA A 29 9.03 6.09 28.97
N GLU A 30 10.30 5.97 28.62
CA GLU A 30 10.89 6.60 27.43
C GLU A 30 10.25 6.13 26.12
N ASN A 31 9.72 4.90 26.09
CA ASN A 31 9.00 4.37 24.94
C ASN A 31 7.78 5.25 24.59
N ASP A 32 7.07 5.76 25.58
CA ASP A 32 5.86 6.55 25.37
C ASP A 32 6.17 7.88 24.67
N LEU A 33 7.38 8.44 24.87
CA LEU A 33 7.85 9.64 24.15
C LEU A 33 7.94 9.45 22.64
N ARG A 34 7.96 8.20 22.17
CA ARG A 34 7.97 7.83 20.74
C ARG A 34 6.63 7.29 20.28
N PHE A 35 6.10 6.30 21.00
CA PHE A 35 4.91 5.57 20.55
C PHE A 35 3.62 6.37 20.64
N VAL A 36 3.44 7.23 21.64
CA VAL A 36 2.25 8.08 21.75
C VAL A 36 2.15 9.01 20.54
N PRO A 37 3.16 9.85 20.21
CA PRO A 37 3.10 10.69 19.02
C PRO A 37 2.99 9.91 17.71
N ILE A 38 3.63 8.73 17.59
CA ILE A 38 3.50 7.87 16.42
C ILE A 38 2.04 7.47 16.21
N GLN A 39 1.37 6.98 17.24
CA GLN A 39 -0.01 6.54 17.14
C GLN A 39 -0.96 7.70 16.86
N GLU A 40 -0.81 8.83 17.54
CA GLU A 40 -1.60 10.04 17.31
C GLU A 40 -1.45 10.55 15.87
N ASN A 41 -0.23 10.61 15.35
CA ASN A 41 0.03 11.06 13.99
C ASN A 41 -0.45 10.07 12.93
N LEU A 42 -0.38 8.77 13.20
CA LEU A 42 -0.99 7.75 12.34
C LEU A 42 -2.52 7.91 12.26
N ILE A 43 -3.19 8.15 13.41
CA ILE A 43 -4.64 8.39 13.46
C ILE A 43 -5.01 9.63 12.65
N LYS A 44 -4.28 10.75 12.84
CA LYS A 44 -4.50 11.99 12.08
C LYS A 44 -4.30 11.77 10.58
N LEU A 45 -3.22 11.12 10.19
CA LEU A 45 -2.89 10.87 8.78
C LEU A 45 -3.89 9.93 8.09
N ALA A 46 -4.49 9.01 8.84
CA ALA A 46 -5.51 8.09 8.34
C ALA A 46 -6.91 8.71 8.30
N GLY A 47 -7.16 9.84 8.96
CA GLY A 47 -8.52 10.31 9.22
C GLY A 47 -9.35 9.27 9.98
N ALA A 48 -8.75 8.60 10.99
CA ALA A 48 -9.33 7.42 11.63
C ALA A 48 -10.25 7.76 12.82
N GLY A 49 -10.18 8.98 13.36
CA GLY A 49 -10.92 9.38 14.55
C GLY A 49 -10.62 8.45 15.74
N ASP A 50 -11.62 8.23 16.57
CA ASP A 50 -11.52 7.35 17.74
C ASP A 50 -11.97 5.89 17.41
N LYS A 51 -12.31 5.60 16.15
CA LYS A 51 -12.88 4.31 15.75
C LYS A 51 -11.84 3.20 15.56
N TYR A 52 -10.55 3.57 15.43
CA TYR A 52 -9.50 2.61 15.12
C TYR A 52 -8.32 2.73 16.06
N VAL A 53 -7.72 1.59 16.36
CA VAL A 53 -6.45 1.51 17.09
C VAL A 53 -5.35 1.12 16.10
N PRO A 54 -4.31 1.96 15.90
CA PRO A 54 -3.16 1.60 15.07
C PRO A 54 -2.23 0.67 15.84
N ALA A 55 -2.03 -0.53 15.31
CA ALA A 55 -1.08 -1.51 15.85
C ALA A 55 0.12 -1.67 14.90
N LEU A 56 1.32 -1.69 15.47
CA LEU A 56 2.57 -1.93 14.75
C LEU A 56 2.97 -3.41 14.87
N LEU A 57 3.05 -4.09 13.72
CA LEU A 57 3.44 -5.49 13.61
C LEU A 57 4.84 -5.58 12.99
N LEU A 58 5.76 -6.33 13.59
CA LEU A 58 7.09 -6.50 13.01
C LEU A 58 6.99 -7.26 11.68
N GLY A 59 7.51 -6.64 10.62
CA GLY A 59 7.46 -7.19 9.27
C GLY A 59 7.18 -6.14 8.20
N SER A 60 6.32 -6.47 7.25
CA SER A 60 5.91 -5.59 6.16
C SER A 60 4.39 -5.58 6.00
N GLY A 61 3.86 -4.98 4.93
CA GLY A 61 2.42 -4.96 4.66
C GLY A 61 1.79 -6.35 4.63
N SER A 62 2.47 -7.35 4.09
CA SER A 62 1.98 -8.73 4.10
C SER A 62 1.77 -9.29 5.51
N THR A 63 2.54 -8.83 6.50
CA THR A 63 2.35 -9.24 7.90
C THR A 63 1.02 -8.74 8.47
N SER A 64 0.65 -7.47 8.20
CA SER A 64 -0.65 -6.95 8.63
C SER A 64 -1.82 -7.59 7.87
N MET A 65 -1.65 -7.86 6.56
CA MET A 65 -2.63 -8.60 5.76
C MET A 65 -2.83 -10.03 6.28
N GLU A 66 -1.75 -10.76 6.59
CA GLU A 66 -1.85 -12.10 7.15
C GLU A 66 -2.48 -12.09 8.55
N ALA A 67 -2.13 -11.13 9.39
CA ALA A 67 -2.74 -10.96 10.71
C ALA A 67 -4.25 -10.71 10.59
N SER A 68 -4.69 -9.93 9.60
CA SER A 68 -6.12 -9.68 9.35
C SER A 68 -6.85 -10.98 8.99
N VAL A 69 -6.32 -11.77 8.07
CA VAL A 69 -6.91 -13.06 7.67
C VAL A 69 -6.94 -14.05 8.84
N ARG A 70 -5.83 -14.21 9.55
CA ARG A 70 -5.74 -15.17 10.64
C ARG A 70 -6.62 -14.81 11.83
N SER A 71 -6.82 -13.53 12.08
CA SER A 71 -7.58 -13.06 13.23
C SER A 71 -9.06 -12.79 12.95
N LEU A 72 -9.43 -12.56 11.68
CA LEU A 72 -10.78 -12.14 11.32
C LEU A 72 -11.56 -13.14 10.46
N VAL A 73 -10.93 -14.27 10.08
CA VAL A 73 -11.61 -15.34 9.34
C VAL A 73 -11.57 -16.60 10.19
N ALA A 74 -12.71 -17.06 10.70
CA ALA A 74 -12.80 -18.32 11.45
C ALA A 74 -12.66 -19.52 10.50
N ASP A 75 -12.38 -20.72 11.05
CA ASP A 75 -12.12 -21.91 10.24
C ASP A 75 -13.37 -22.44 9.51
N ASP A 76 -14.57 -22.12 10.00
CA ASP A 76 -15.85 -22.44 9.39
C ASP A 76 -16.37 -21.36 8.43
N GLU A 77 -15.82 -20.17 8.47
CA GLU A 77 -16.19 -19.03 7.63
C GLU A 77 -15.57 -19.08 6.23
N THR A 78 -16.18 -18.30 5.34
CA THR A 78 -15.73 -18.09 3.95
C THR A 78 -15.20 -16.68 3.73
N ILE A 79 -14.12 -16.57 2.95
CA ILE A 79 -13.58 -15.28 2.52
C ILE A 79 -13.63 -15.15 1.00
N LEU A 80 -14.22 -14.06 0.51
CA LEU A 80 -14.10 -13.63 -0.88
C LEU A 80 -12.96 -12.63 -0.96
N ASN A 81 -11.96 -12.92 -1.79
CA ASN A 81 -10.95 -11.94 -2.16
C ASN A 81 -11.31 -11.29 -3.48
N VAL A 82 -11.12 -9.98 -3.61
CA VAL A 82 -11.30 -9.25 -4.87
C VAL A 82 -9.94 -8.76 -5.35
N SER A 83 -9.55 -9.20 -6.55
CA SER A 83 -8.23 -8.92 -7.12
C SER A 83 -8.35 -8.14 -8.42
N VAL A 84 -7.62 -7.02 -8.48
CA VAL A 84 -7.39 -6.21 -9.68
C VAL A 84 -5.91 -6.22 -10.09
N GLY A 85 -5.14 -7.16 -9.52
CA GLY A 85 -3.72 -7.33 -9.82
C GLY A 85 -2.98 -8.24 -8.84
N ALA A 86 -1.65 -8.16 -8.87
CA ALA A 86 -0.78 -9.11 -8.16
C ALA A 86 -0.87 -9.04 -6.64
N PHE A 87 -1.14 -7.86 -6.06
CA PHE A 87 -1.26 -7.74 -4.59
C PHE A 87 -2.63 -8.17 -4.10
N GLY A 88 -3.69 -7.98 -4.90
CA GLY A 88 -4.96 -8.65 -4.69
C GLY A 88 -4.81 -10.18 -4.72
N ASP A 89 -4.11 -10.73 -5.71
CA ASP A 89 -3.81 -12.17 -5.77
C ASP A 89 -2.96 -12.64 -4.58
N MET A 90 -2.04 -11.79 -4.08
CA MET A 90 -1.28 -12.11 -2.87
C MET A 90 -2.18 -12.22 -1.64
N TYR A 91 -3.17 -11.35 -1.50
CA TYR A 91 -4.12 -11.40 -0.37
C TYR A 91 -4.93 -12.71 -0.41
N TYR A 92 -5.41 -13.10 -1.59
CA TYR A 92 -6.02 -14.43 -1.78
C TYR A 92 -5.09 -15.57 -1.37
N ASN A 93 -3.83 -15.53 -1.85
CA ASN A 93 -2.84 -16.57 -1.53
C ASN A 93 -2.53 -16.64 -0.03
N ILE A 94 -2.53 -15.51 0.68
CA ILE A 94 -2.42 -15.47 2.14
C ILE A 94 -3.59 -16.23 2.77
N ALA A 95 -4.83 -15.96 2.36
CA ALA A 95 -6.00 -16.67 2.89
C ALA A 95 -5.93 -18.17 2.62
N ALA A 96 -5.65 -18.55 1.38
CA ALA A 96 -5.53 -19.95 0.97
C ALA A 96 -4.39 -20.70 1.71
N SER A 97 -3.21 -20.06 1.87
CA SER A 97 -2.06 -20.64 2.56
C SER A 97 -2.31 -20.84 4.07
N ASN A 98 -3.22 -20.05 4.65
CA ASN A 98 -3.67 -20.20 6.03
C ASN A 98 -4.86 -21.17 6.17
N GLY A 99 -5.19 -21.92 5.12
CA GLY A 99 -6.24 -22.96 5.14
C GLY A 99 -7.66 -22.40 5.18
N LYS A 100 -7.87 -21.11 4.84
CA LYS A 100 -9.22 -20.52 4.85
C LYS A 100 -10.01 -20.93 3.60
N LYS A 101 -11.33 -21.01 3.72
CA LYS A 101 -12.25 -21.27 2.59
C LYS A 101 -12.34 -20.03 1.72
N ALA A 102 -11.35 -19.83 0.82
CA ALA A 102 -11.18 -18.63 0.05
C ALA A 102 -11.61 -18.80 -1.41
N GLU A 103 -12.36 -17.82 -1.94
CA GLU A 103 -12.58 -17.64 -3.38
C GLU A 103 -11.93 -16.33 -3.85
N ASN A 104 -11.55 -16.27 -5.13
CA ASN A 104 -10.92 -15.09 -5.72
C ASN A 104 -11.77 -14.57 -6.89
N LEU A 105 -12.38 -13.41 -6.73
CA LEU A 105 -13.02 -12.66 -7.80
C LEU A 105 -11.95 -11.81 -8.49
N LYS A 106 -11.58 -12.17 -9.72
CA LYS A 106 -10.55 -11.50 -10.50
C LYS A 106 -11.13 -10.59 -11.56
N PHE A 107 -10.55 -9.41 -11.66
CA PHE A 107 -10.72 -8.49 -12.78
C PHE A 107 -9.46 -8.51 -13.64
N ASP A 108 -9.60 -8.12 -14.89
CA ASP A 108 -8.45 -8.02 -15.79
C ASP A 108 -7.46 -6.97 -15.31
N TYR A 109 -6.18 -7.21 -15.56
CA TYR A 109 -5.13 -6.26 -15.19
C TYR A 109 -5.36 -4.90 -15.86
N GLY A 110 -5.26 -3.84 -15.07
CA GLY A 110 -5.51 -2.48 -15.51
C GLY A 110 -6.98 -2.03 -15.36
N GLN A 111 -7.89 -2.91 -14.96
CA GLN A 111 -9.27 -2.55 -14.63
C GLN A 111 -9.45 -2.37 -13.12
N ALA A 112 -10.31 -1.44 -12.74
CA ALA A 112 -10.78 -1.30 -11.36
C ALA A 112 -11.88 -2.32 -11.06
N MET A 113 -12.14 -2.54 -9.78
CA MET A 113 -13.26 -3.36 -9.31
C MET A 113 -14.59 -2.81 -9.83
N ASP A 114 -15.36 -3.64 -10.54
CA ASP A 114 -16.75 -3.32 -10.89
C ASP A 114 -17.66 -3.73 -9.73
N LEU A 115 -18.31 -2.73 -9.14
CA LEU A 115 -19.19 -2.94 -7.98
C LEU A 115 -20.45 -3.77 -8.30
N ASN A 116 -20.93 -3.75 -9.56
CA ASN A 116 -22.08 -4.59 -9.94
C ASN A 116 -21.67 -6.07 -9.98
N VAL A 117 -20.49 -6.36 -10.55
CA VAL A 117 -19.93 -7.72 -10.57
C VAL A 117 -19.66 -8.21 -9.15
N LEU A 118 -19.14 -7.32 -8.28
CA LEU A 118 -18.97 -7.63 -6.87
C LEU A 118 -20.30 -7.92 -6.19
N GLU A 119 -21.34 -7.09 -6.42
CA GLU A 119 -22.67 -7.29 -5.81
C GLU A 119 -23.28 -8.62 -6.21
N ASP A 120 -23.20 -8.98 -7.49
CA ASP A 120 -23.69 -10.28 -7.97
C ASP A 120 -22.97 -11.45 -7.30
N LYS A 121 -21.64 -11.35 -7.14
CA LYS A 121 -20.86 -12.37 -6.43
C LYS A 121 -21.22 -12.46 -4.95
N LEU A 122 -21.42 -11.32 -4.26
CA LEU A 122 -21.84 -11.26 -2.86
C LEU A 122 -23.23 -11.92 -2.64
N ARG A 123 -24.18 -11.68 -3.56
CA ARG A 123 -25.53 -12.31 -3.47
C ARG A 123 -25.48 -13.84 -3.56
N VAL A 124 -24.60 -14.37 -4.45
CA VAL A 124 -24.51 -15.81 -4.69
C VAL A 124 -23.70 -16.50 -3.58
N MET A 125 -22.51 -15.96 -3.27
CA MET A 125 -21.58 -16.61 -2.34
C MET A 125 -21.94 -16.37 -0.88
N LYS A 126 -22.46 -15.18 -0.54
CA LYS A 126 -22.72 -14.73 0.84
C LYS A 126 -21.53 -14.96 1.76
N PRO A 127 -20.36 -14.40 1.43
CA PRO A 127 -19.15 -14.59 2.23
C PRO A 127 -19.28 -13.91 3.60
N ASP A 128 -18.56 -14.43 4.60
CA ASP A 128 -18.46 -13.81 5.93
C ASP A 128 -17.50 -12.62 5.92
N VAL A 129 -16.48 -12.70 5.08
CA VAL A 129 -15.41 -11.71 4.98
C VAL A 129 -15.08 -11.43 3.53
N VAL A 130 -14.76 -10.18 3.21
CA VAL A 130 -14.24 -9.78 1.89
C VAL A 130 -12.95 -9.03 2.04
N SER A 131 -11.91 -9.43 1.31
CA SER A 131 -10.63 -8.73 1.25
C SER A 131 -10.36 -8.13 -0.14
N PHE A 132 -9.78 -6.94 -0.19
CA PHE A 132 -9.40 -6.28 -1.44
C PHE A 132 -8.28 -5.26 -1.24
N THR A 133 -7.62 -4.85 -2.35
CA THR A 133 -6.65 -3.76 -2.35
C THR A 133 -7.34 -2.43 -2.62
N HIS A 134 -7.06 -1.42 -1.77
CA HIS A 134 -7.46 -0.04 -2.06
C HIS A 134 -6.68 0.49 -3.27
N ASN A 135 -5.38 0.21 -3.33
CA ASN A 135 -4.49 0.62 -4.43
C ASN A 135 -3.61 -0.55 -4.86
N GLU A 136 -3.70 -0.93 -6.12
CA GLU A 136 -2.98 -2.08 -6.68
C GLU A 136 -1.65 -1.62 -7.31
N THR A 137 -0.56 -1.92 -6.65
CA THR A 137 0.78 -1.46 -7.03
C THR A 137 1.30 -2.07 -8.34
N SER A 138 0.80 -3.25 -8.73
CA SER A 138 1.25 -3.90 -9.98
C SER A 138 0.69 -3.24 -11.24
N THR A 139 -0.47 -2.58 -11.12
CA THR A 139 -1.22 -1.99 -12.23
C THR A 139 -1.42 -0.48 -12.14
N GLY A 140 -1.23 0.12 -10.96
CA GLY A 140 -1.51 1.54 -10.72
C GLY A 140 -3.00 1.86 -10.60
N VAL A 141 -3.83 0.85 -10.36
CA VAL A 141 -5.28 1.01 -10.21
C VAL A 141 -5.64 1.30 -8.75
N THR A 142 -6.48 2.29 -8.54
CA THR A 142 -7.12 2.59 -7.25
C THR A 142 -8.60 2.23 -7.31
N ASN A 143 -9.08 1.48 -6.32
CA ASN A 143 -10.49 1.13 -6.17
C ASN A 143 -11.21 2.15 -5.27
N ASP A 144 -12.51 2.37 -5.50
CA ASP A 144 -13.34 3.14 -4.57
C ASP A 144 -13.56 2.32 -3.29
N MET A 145 -12.70 2.55 -2.31
CA MET A 145 -12.70 1.83 -1.05
C MET A 145 -14.01 2.01 -0.29
N LYS A 146 -14.54 3.24 -0.24
CA LYS A 146 -15.74 3.55 0.51
C LYS A 146 -16.96 2.84 -0.09
N ALA A 147 -17.18 3.00 -1.39
CA ALA A 147 -18.29 2.35 -2.07
C ALA A 147 -18.19 0.80 -1.98
N ALA A 148 -16.98 0.25 -2.09
CA ALA A 148 -16.76 -1.19 -1.92
C ALA A 148 -17.10 -1.65 -0.50
N CYS A 149 -16.63 -0.96 0.54
CA CYS A 149 -16.94 -1.31 1.93
C CYS A 149 -18.43 -1.19 2.25
N GLU A 150 -19.09 -0.13 1.78
CA GLU A 150 -20.55 0.05 1.94
C GLU A 150 -21.32 -1.11 1.31
N LEU A 151 -20.95 -1.50 0.09
CA LEU A 151 -21.57 -2.61 -0.61
C LEU A 151 -21.36 -3.96 0.12
N ILE A 152 -20.12 -4.23 0.55
CA ILE A 152 -19.76 -5.44 1.29
C ILE A 152 -20.58 -5.54 2.59
N ARG A 153 -20.66 -4.44 3.34
CA ARG A 153 -21.46 -4.37 4.58
C ARG A 153 -22.95 -4.53 4.35
N LYS A 154 -23.50 -3.95 3.29
CA LYS A 154 -24.90 -4.14 2.87
C LYS A 154 -25.26 -5.63 2.69
N HIS A 155 -24.29 -6.44 2.30
CA HIS A 155 -24.45 -7.89 2.14
C HIS A 155 -24.04 -8.70 3.39
N GLY A 156 -23.77 -8.04 4.52
CA GLY A 156 -23.49 -8.67 5.81
C GLY A 156 -22.08 -9.19 5.98
N ALA A 157 -21.17 -8.90 5.05
CA ALA A 157 -19.77 -9.31 5.12
C ALA A 157 -18.87 -8.24 5.77
N MET A 158 -17.75 -8.66 6.33
CA MET A 158 -16.73 -7.80 6.94
C MET A 158 -15.65 -7.43 5.93
N PRO A 159 -15.40 -6.12 5.64
CA PRO A 159 -14.37 -5.71 4.69
C PRO A 159 -12.97 -5.62 5.33
N LEU A 160 -11.98 -6.29 4.73
CA LEU A 160 -10.56 -6.20 5.03
C LEU A 160 -9.85 -5.48 3.89
N VAL A 161 -9.16 -4.39 4.19
CA VAL A 161 -8.59 -3.50 3.16
C VAL A 161 -7.07 -3.47 3.22
N ASP A 162 -6.43 -3.73 2.08
CA ASP A 162 -5.01 -3.47 1.86
C ASP A 162 -4.82 -2.07 1.27
N GLY A 163 -4.27 -1.15 2.06
CA GLY A 163 -3.89 0.20 1.67
C GLY A 163 -2.38 0.44 1.67
N VAL A 164 -1.58 -0.61 1.59
CA VAL A 164 -0.11 -0.55 1.72
C VAL A 164 0.52 0.48 0.80
N SER A 165 0.09 0.59 -0.44
CA SER A 165 0.75 1.44 -1.43
C SER A 165 0.15 2.85 -1.58
N ILE A 166 -0.91 3.19 -0.84
CA ILE A 166 -1.56 4.51 -0.93
C ILE A 166 -1.53 5.29 0.39
N PHE A 167 -1.47 4.60 1.53
CA PHE A 167 -1.48 5.22 2.86
C PHE A 167 -0.35 6.24 3.02
N GLY A 168 -0.69 7.46 3.44
CA GLY A 168 0.23 8.58 3.55
C GLY A 168 0.47 9.35 2.24
N GLY A 169 -0.20 8.96 1.14
CA GLY A 169 -0.19 9.67 -0.13
C GLY A 169 -1.57 10.16 -0.57
N ALA A 170 -2.64 9.70 0.07
CA ALA A 170 -4.02 10.12 -0.19
C ALA A 170 -4.81 10.30 1.10
N ASP A 171 -5.86 11.10 1.03
CA ASP A 171 -6.89 11.14 2.07
C ASP A 171 -7.66 9.81 2.07
N ILE A 172 -7.59 9.09 3.17
CA ILE A 172 -8.23 7.78 3.33
C ILE A 172 -9.63 7.94 3.92
N ASP A 173 -9.85 8.98 4.74
CA ASP A 173 -11.10 9.18 5.52
C ASP A 173 -11.54 7.87 6.19
N LEU A 174 -10.61 7.23 6.91
CA LEU A 174 -10.78 5.88 7.42
C LEU A 174 -12.00 5.78 8.35
N GLU A 175 -12.28 6.84 9.12
CA GLU A 175 -13.44 6.91 10.02
C GLU A 175 -14.77 6.67 9.31
N ASN A 176 -14.89 7.12 8.06
CA ASN A 176 -16.11 7.02 7.24
C ASN A 176 -16.00 5.96 6.12
N SER A 177 -14.90 5.21 6.08
CA SER A 177 -14.65 4.23 5.01
C SER A 177 -15.49 2.96 5.11
N GLY A 178 -15.90 2.58 6.32
CA GLY A 178 -16.55 1.31 6.57
C GLY A 178 -15.61 0.10 6.64
N ALA A 179 -14.31 0.24 6.49
CA ALA A 179 -13.35 -0.86 6.64
C ALA A 179 -13.37 -1.42 8.07
N ALA A 180 -13.34 -2.74 8.26
CA ALA A 180 -13.18 -3.33 9.59
C ALA A 180 -11.71 -3.29 10.03
N ILE A 181 -10.81 -3.48 9.08
CA ILE A 181 -9.36 -3.32 9.26
C ILE A 181 -8.76 -2.68 8.00
N TYR A 182 -7.78 -1.80 8.20
CA TYR A 182 -6.99 -1.21 7.13
C TYR A 182 -5.52 -1.52 7.35
N CYS A 183 -4.92 -2.25 6.41
CA CYS A 183 -3.55 -2.72 6.47
C CYS A 183 -2.63 -1.81 5.66
N THR A 184 -1.50 -1.40 6.25
CA THR A 184 -0.47 -0.63 5.55
C THR A 184 0.94 -0.99 6.04
N ALA A 185 1.97 -0.23 5.63
CA ALA A 185 3.36 -0.50 6.01
C ALA A 185 4.26 0.72 5.86
N THR A 186 5.44 0.65 6.47
CA THR A 186 6.39 1.78 6.56
C THR A 186 7.09 2.11 5.23
N GLN A 187 7.36 1.14 4.35
CA GLN A 187 8.26 1.26 3.18
C GLN A 187 7.61 1.82 1.91
N LYS A 188 6.44 2.42 2.01
CA LYS A 188 5.68 3.01 0.89
C LYS A 188 5.57 4.53 1.06
N ALA A 189 4.40 5.12 0.91
CA ALA A 189 4.26 6.57 0.96
C ALA A 189 4.57 7.22 2.32
N LEU A 190 4.79 6.45 3.38
CA LEU A 190 5.40 6.95 4.62
C LEU A 190 6.89 7.30 4.48
N ALA A 191 7.54 6.84 3.42
CA ALA A 191 8.97 7.10 3.13
C ALA A 191 9.92 6.69 4.28
N LEU A 192 9.73 5.48 4.77
CA LEU A 192 10.53 4.86 5.84
C LEU A 192 11.14 3.54 5.38
N SER A 193 12.10 3.03 6.13
CA SER A 193 12.60 1.66 5.93
C SER A 193 11.50 0.63 6.17
N ALA A 194 11.56 -0.51 5.47
CA ALA A 194 10.70 -1.64 5.78
C ALA A 194 11.01 -2.17 7.19
N GLY A 195 10.00 -2.60 7.92
CA GLY A 195 10.18 -3.19 9.25
C GLY A 195 8.91 -3.24 10.09
N PHE A 196 7.88 -2.44 9.72
CA PHE A 196 6.56 -2.56 10.31
C PHE A 196 5.46 -2.70 9.25
N GLY A 197 4.60 -3.71 9.43
CA GLY A 197 3.22 -3.67 9.00
C GLY A 197 2.41 -2.87 10.01
N ILE A 198 1.44 -2.10 9.55
CA ILE A 198 0.56 -1.28 10.38
C ILE A 198 -0.86 -1.74 10.12
N ALA A 199 -1.62 -1.98 11.19
CA ALA A 199 -3.02 -2.32 11.10
C ALA A 199 -3.85 -1.29 11.89
N PHE A 200 -4.78 -0.62 11.22
CA PHE A 200 -5.82 0.15 11.87
C PHE A 200 -7.00 -0.78 12.12
N ILE A 201 -7.30 -1.05 13.36
CA ILE A 201 -8.22 -2.10 13.78
C ILE A 201 -9.44 -1.45 14.41
N SER A 202 -10.64 -1.69 13.87
CA SER A 202 -11.89 -1.19 14.45
C SER A 202 -12.31 -2.02 15.66
N GLU A 203 -13.23 -1.49 16.48
CA GLU A 203 -13.82 -2.22 17.61
C GLU A 203 -14.50 -3.52 17.17
N GLU A 204 -15.25 -3.49 16.06
CA GLU A 204 -15.88 -4.68 15.47
C GLU A 204 -14.85 -5.77 15.10
N ALA A 205 -13.72 -5.36 14.51
CA ALA A 205 -12.64 -6.29 14.17
C ALA A 205 -11.99 -6.88 15.41
N GLU A 206 -11.83 -6.10 16.49
CA GLU A 206 -11.32 -6.60 17.77
C GLU A 206 -12.26 -7.63 18.39
N GLU A 207 -13.56 -7.33 18.44
CA GLU A 207 -14.58 -8.25 18.94
C GLU A 207 -14.60 -9.57 18.13
N LYS A 208 -14.49 -9.48 16.81
CA LYS A 208 -14.38 -10.68 15.96
C LYS A 208 -13.10 -11.44 16.24
N ALA A 209 -11.96 -10.74 16.29
CA ALA A 209 -10.67 -11.37 16.58
C ALA A 209 -10.65 -12.10 17.93
N ALA A 210 -11.38 -11.62 18.94
CA ALA A 210 -11.48 -12.28 20.25
C ALA A 210 -12.15 -13.66 20.15
N ARG A 211 -13.03 -13.88 19.18
CA ARG A 211 -13.75 -15.15 18.97
C ARG A 211 -13.03 -16.14 18.05
N VAL A 212 -12.16 -15.66 17.16
CA VAL A 212 -11.42 -16.51 16.23
C VAL A 212 -10.28 -17.23 16.95
N THR A 213 -10.11 -18.52 16.67
CA THR A 213 -9.05 -19.39 17.21
C THR A 213 -7.93 -19.60 16.18
N ASN A 214 -6.85 -20.26 16.57
CA ASN A 214 -5.73 -20.66 15.69
C ASN A 214 -4.98 -19.50 14.99
N LYS A 215 -5.00 -18.31 15.59
CA LYS A 215 -4.36 -17.10 15.04
C LYS A 215 -2.83 -17.13 15.04
N GLY A 216 -2.24 -18.05 15.81
CA GLY A 216 -0.81 -18.04 16.10
C GLY A 216 -0.44 -16.93 17.10
N HIS A 217 0.86 -16.79 17.40
CA HIS A 217 1.31 -15.78 18.37
C HIS A 217 1.50 -14.39 17.73
N HIS A 218 2.20 -14.34 16.57
CA HIS A 218 2.58 -13.07 15.93
C HIS A 218 1.48 -12.41 15.10
N HIS A 219 0.42 -13.12 14.76
CA HIS A 219 -0.69 -12.62 13.95
C HIS A 219 -1.99 -12.46 14.74
N ASP A 220 -1.93 -12.61 16.07
CA ASP A 220 -3.08 -12.43 16.96
C ASP A 220 -3.34 -10.93 17.20
N LEU A 221 -4.31 -10.38 16.47
CA LEU A 221 -4.66 -8.95 16.56
C LEU A 221 -5.13 -8.56 17.97
N THR A 222 -5.75 -9.46 18.74
CA THR A 222 -6.15 -9.12 20.12
C THR A 222 -4.93 -8.81 20.99
N LYS A 223 -3.84 -9.56 20.84
CA LYS A 223 -2.59 -9.29 21.56
C LYS A 223 -1.91 -8.01 21.08
N HIS A 224 -1.97 -7.73 19.77
CA HIS A 224 -1.44 -6.48 19.21
C HIS A 224 -2.21 -5.27 19.75
N MET A 225 -3.55 -5.35 19.84
CA MET A 225 -4.36 -4.26 20.38
C MET A 225 -4.13 -4.02 21.87
N ASP A 226 -4.04 -5.09 22.68
CA ASP A 226 -3.68 -4.99 24.09
C ASP A 226 -2.35 -4.27 24.32
N LYS A 227 -1.41 -4.47 23.40
CA LYS A 227 -0.11 -3.79 23.43
C LYS A 227 -0.18 -2.38 22.89
N ALA A 228 -0.89 -2.16 21.78
CA ALA A 228 -1.06 -0.83 21.16
C ALA A 228 -1.71 0.16 22.13
N ARG A 229 -2.72 -0.26 22.92
CA ARG A 229 -3.33 0.56 23.99
C ARG A 229 -2.37 0.92 25.14
N LYS A 230 -1.26 0.20 25.25
CA LYS A 230 -0.17 0.48 26.20
C LYS A 230 1.01 1.15 25.51
N HIS A 231 0.81 1.67 24.30
CA HIS A 231 1.84 2.29 23.47
C HIS A 231 3.05 1.37 23.22
N GLN A 232 2.80 0.08 23.02
CA GLN A 232 3.84 -0.94 22.89
C GLN A 232 3.57 -1.84 21.66
N THR A 233 4.61 -2.51 21.19
CA THR A 233 4.50 -3.62 20.24
C THR A 233 4.40 -4.96 20.99
N LEU A 234 3.84 -5.99 20.31
CA LEU A 234 3.72 -7.33 20.88
C LEU A 234 5.09 -7.92 21.25
N THR A 235 6.05 -7.77 20.35
CA THR A 235 7.43 -8.23 20.53
C THR A 235 8.40 -7.05 20.48
N THR A 236 9.68 -7.26 20.74
CA THR A 236 10.70 -6.20 20.72
C THR A 236 10.77 -5.53 19.34
N PRO A 237 10.54 -4.21 19.24
CA PRO A 237 10.58 -3.49 17.97
C PRO A 237 12.02 -3.19 17.52
N ASN A 238 12.17 -2.81 16.27
CA ASN A 238 13.37 -2.13 15.80
C ASN A 238 13.31 -0.66 16.29
N THR A 239 14.01 -0.35 17.37
CA THR A 239 14.01 0.99 18.01
C THR A 239 14.58 2.07 17.09
N THR A 240 15.54 1.72 16.25
CA THR A 240 16.09 2.61 15.21
C THR A 240 14.99 3.05 14.23
N LEU A 241 14.16 2.09 13.76
CA LEU A 241 13.04 2.40 12.87
C LEU A 241 11.93 3.17 13.61
N VAL A 242 11.71 2.90 14.91
CA VAL A 242 10.78 3.68 15.73
C VAL A 242 11.23 5.14 15.82
N ASN A 243 12.53 5.42 16.01
CA ASN A 243 13.08 6.77 15.98
C ASN A 243 12.84 7.47 14.63
N GLN A 244 13.10 6.76 13.52
CA GLN A 244 12.81 7.28 12.17
C GLN A 244 11.31 7.56 11.97
N MET A 245 10.45 6.66 12.42
CA MET A 245 9.01 6.77 12.29
C MET A 245 8.44 7.94 13.10
N TRP A 246 8.92 8.11 14.33
CA TRP A 246 8.57 9.23 15.18
C TRP A 246 8.91 10.56 14.51
N PHE A 247 10.14 10.71 14.02
CA PHE A 247 10.60 11.91 13.32
C PHE A 247 9.80 12.17 12.03
N GLN A 248 9.64 11.15 11.20
CA GLN A 248 8.99 11.28 9.90
C GLN A 248 7.51 11.61 10.02
N LEU A 249 6.79 10.99 10.94
CA LEU A 249 5.37 11.27 11.13
C LEU A 249 5.13 12.67 11.70
N ASP A 250 6.01 13.13 12.60
CA ASP A 250 5.95 14.51 13.09
C ASP A 250 6.16 15.50 11.94
N ARG A 251 7.17 15.27 11.10
CA ARG A 251 7.42 16.09 9.92
C ARG A 251 6.23 16.10 8.94
N ILE A 252 5.64 14.94 8.66
CA ILE A 252 4.49 14.84 7.75
C ILE A 252 3.30 15.64 8.29
N VAL A 253 2.99 15.50 9.58
CA VAL A 253 1.79 16.08 10.17
C VAL A 253 1.97 17.56 10.51
N ASN A 254 3.11 17.94 11.09
CA ASN A 254 3.31 19.25 11.69
C ASN A 254 4.14 20.22 10.83
N GLU A 255 5.03 19.73 9.95
CA GLU A 255 5.87 20.59 9.10
C GLU A 255 5.34 20.66 7.67
N GLU A 256 5.17 19.52 6.98
CA GLU A 256 4.64 19.48 5.61
C GLU A 256 3.14 19.81 5.59
N GLY A 257 2.41 19.27 6.55
CA GLY A 257 0.95 19.30 6.60
C GLY A 257 0.30 18.18 5.77
N ILE A 258 -0.66 17.48 6.36
CA ILE A 258 -1.30 16.30 5.76
C ILE A 258 -1.92 16.64 4.40
N GLN A 259 -2.67 17.74 4.31
CA GLN A 259 -3.33 18.13 3.05
C GLN A 259 -2.30 18.50 1.98
N ASN A 260 -1.26 19.26 2.31
CA ASN A 260 -0.20 19.60 1.37
C ASN A 260 0.49 18.35 0.81
N ARG A 261 0.67 17.32 1.66
CA ARG A 261 1.22 16.03 1.22
C ARG A 261 0.30 15.33 0.23
N PHE A 262 -0.99 15.30 0.47
CA PHE A 262 -1.97 14.68 -0.43
C PHE A 262 -2.05 15.45 -1.76
N ASP A 263 -2.12 16.78 -1.71
CA ASP A 263 -2.15 17.64 -2.89
C ASP A 263 -0.90 17.47 -3.76
N ARG A 264 0.28 17.36 -3.13
CA ARG A 264 1.54 17.08 -3.84
C ARG A 264 1.53 15.73 -4.57
N HIS A 265 0.94 14.69 -3.98
CA HIS A 265 0.81 13.40 -4.66
C HIS A 265 -0.15 13.47 -5.85
N ILE A 266 -1.25 14.21 -5.71
CA ILE A 266 -2.20 14.46 -6.82
C ILE A 266 -1.51 15.24 -7.94
N GLU A 267 -0.77 16.31 -7.61
CA GLU A 267 0.02 17.09 -8.55
C GLU A 267 1.00 16.21 -9.33
N MET A 268 1.80 15.40 -8.63
CA MET A 268 2.79 14.52 -9.26
C MET A 268 2.16 13.47 -10.17
N ARG A 269 0.98 12.93 -9.82
CA ARG A 269 0.21 12.11 -10.75
C ARG A 269 -0.13 12.86 -12.03
N GLY A 270 -0.66 14.08 -11.91
CA GLY A 270 -0.98 14.94 -13.06
C GLY A 270 0.24 15.25 -13.93
N MET A 271 1.42 15.45 -13.31
CA MET A 271 2.68 15.63 -14.05
C MET A 271 3.04 14.40 -14.89
N VAL A 272 2.89 13.18 -14.33
CA VAL A 272 3.14 11.94 -15.10
C VAL A 272 2.12 11.78 -16.22
N GLU A 273 0.84 12.07 -15.98
CA GLU A 273 -0.20 12.01 -17.02
C GLU A 273 0.13 12.94 -18.19
N GLN A 274 0.46 14.21 -17.91
CA GLN A 274 0.87 15.19 -18.95
C GLN A 274 2.14 14.75 -19.68
N TRP A 275 3.10 14.17 -18.96
CA TRP A 275 4.33 13.66 -19.57
C TRP A 275 4.04 12.50 -20.52
N VAL A 276 3.16 11.57 -20.15
CA VAL A 276 2.73 10.44 -21.00
C VAL A 276 2.01 10.95 -22.25
N ASP A 277 1.12 11.93 -22.12
CA ASP A 277 0.40 12.55 -23.25
C ASP A 277 1.35 13.21 -24.28
N GLY A 278 2.53 13.65 -23.81
CA GLY A 278 3.59 14.20 -24.67
C GLY A 278 4.46 13.15 -25.38
N LEU A 279 4.31 11.86 -25.05
CA LEU A 279 5.12 10.79 -25.61
C LEU A 279 4.38 9.98 -26.68
N ASN A 280 5.03 9.76 -27.84
CA ASN A 280 4.40 9.03 -28.92
C ASN A 280 4.29 7.53 -28.59
N GLY A 281 3.07 6.99 -28.62
CA GLY A 281 2.76 5.58 -28.45
C GLY A 281 2.76 5.08 -27.00
N PHE A 282 2.97 5.96 -26.01
CA PHE A 282 2.79 5.65 -24.59
C PHE A 282 1.36 5.95 -24.15
N GLU A 283 0.86 5.23 -23.16
CA GLU A 283 -0.48 5.38 -22.62
C GLU A 283 -0.49 5.07 -21.11
N MET A 284 -1.39 5.71 -20.35
CA MET A 284 -1.64 5.30 -18.97
C MET A 284 -2.32 3.93 -18.95
N PHE A 285 -1.85 3.01 -18.09
CA PHE A 285 -2.41 1.66 -17.99
C PHE A 285 -3.70 1.63 -17.18
N ALA A 286 -3.75 2.36 -16.07
CA ALA A 286 -4.97 2.48 -15.26
C ALA A 286 -5.97 3.45 -15.93
N PRO A 287 -7.29 3.14 -15.91
CA PRO A 287 -8.30 3.98 -16.52
C PRO A 287 -8.44 5.31 -15.77
N GLU A 288 -8.90 6.33 -16.47
CA GLU A 288 -9.23 7.62 -15.87
C GLU A 288 -10.23 7.44 -14.72
N GLY A 289 -10.07 8.21 -13.64
CA GLY A 289 -10.87 8.08 -12.41
C GLY A 289 -10.39 6.99 -11.45
N HIS A 290 -9.54 6.06 -11.92
CA HIS A 290 -8.99 4.97 -11.11
C HIS A 290 -7.46 4.94 -11.05
N ARG A 291 -6.80 6.05 -11.38
CA ARG A 291 -5.34 6.17 -11.37
C ARG A 291 -4.83 6.44 -9.97
N SER A 292 -3.84 5.67 -9.55
CA SER A 292 -3.17 5.84 -8.26
C SER A 292 -2.49 7.22 -8.14
N VAL A 293 -2.57 7.83 -6.96
CA VAL A 293 -1.86 9.09 -6.66
C VAL A 293 -0.42 8.86 -6.21
N THR A 294 -0.02 7.62 -5.94
CA THR A 294 1.31 7.29 -5.39
C THR A 294 2.25 6.68 -6.42
N MET A 295 1.72 6.19 -7.51
CA MET A 295 2.51 5.61 -8.60
C MET A 295 1.70 5.55 -9.89
N SER A 296 2.37 5.55 -11.02
CA SER A 296 1.76 5.42 -12.35
C SER A 296 2.30 4.21 -13.07
N SER A 297 1.42 3.44 -13.71
CA SER A 297 1.80 2.42 -14.68
C SER A 297 1.57 2.93 -16.09
N VAL A 298 2.60 2.82 -16.93
CA VAL A 298 2.62 3.39 -18.27
C VAL A 298 2.89 2.28 -19.28
N VAL A 299 2.01 2.15 -20.26
CA VAL A 299 2.12 1.20 -21.37
C VAL A 299 3.14 1.74 -22.37
N CYS A 300 4.13 0.93 -22.70
CA CYS A 300 5.14 1.25 -23.71
C CYS A 300 4.61 1.09 -25.13
N PRO A 301 5.24 1.72 -26.14
CA PRO A 301 4.95 1.46 -27.56
C PRO A 301 5.11 -0.02 -27.93
N ALA A 302 4.47 -0.42 -29.03
CA ALA A 302 4.64 -1.77 -29.57
C ALA A 302 6.11 -2.01 -29.95
N GLY A 303 6.61 -3.23 -29.66
CA GLY A 303 7.98 -3.63 -29.95
C GLY A 303 8.99 -3.37 -28.85
N VAL A 304 8.65 -2.59 -27.80
CA VAL A 304 9.49 -2.44 -26.61
C VAL A 304 9.48 -3.74 -25.81
N THR A 305 10.67 -4.24 -25.49
CA THR A 305 10.87 -5.51 -24.77
C THR A 305 11.29 -5.30 -23.32
N VAL A 306 11.00 -6.27 -22.46
CA VAL A 306 11.49 -6.27 -21.06
C VAL A 306 13.03 -6.21 -20.99
N ALA A 307 13.72 -6.83 -21.95
CA ALA A 307 15.17 -6.82 -22.02
C ALA A 307 15.72 -5.40 -22.27
N GLN A 308 15.13 -4.64 -23.19
CA GLN A 308 15.49 -3.24 -23.45
C GLN A 308 15.23 -2.36 -22.22
N LEU A 309 14.09 -2.53 -21.57
CA LEU A 309 13.75 -1.77 -20.34
C LEU A 309 14.74 -2.06 -19.19
N LYS A 310 15.09 -3.34 -18.97
CA LYS A 310 15.97 -3.74 -17.86
C LYS A 310 17.45 -3.51 -18.15
N GLY A 311 17.93 -3.90 -19.33
CA GLY A 311 19.35 -3.85 -19.69
C GLY A 311 19.78 -2.52 -20.30
N GLY A 312 18.87 -1.80 -20.96
CA GLY A 312 19.11 -0.48 -21.56
C GLY A 312 18.71 0.67 -20.63
N VAL A 313 17.41 0.98 -20.62
CA VAL A 313 16.88 2.18 -19.96
C VAL A 313 17.21 2.22 -18.46
N LYS A 314 16.92 1.14 -17.74
CA LYS A 314 17.17 1.08 -16.28
C LYS A 314 18.64 1.25 -15.91
N GLU A 315 19.56 0.63 -16.64
CA GLU A 315 21.00 0.72 -16.33
C GLU A 315 21.56 2.09 -16.71
N ALA A 316 21.09 2.70 -17.80
CA ALA A 316 21.45 4.07 -18.15
C ALA A 316 21.02 5.06 -17.05
N LEU A 317 19.75 5.02 -16.63
CA LEU A 317 19.22 5.86 -15.56
C LEU A 317 19.94 5.62 -14.22
N ARG A 318 20.35 4.37 -13.93
CA ARG A 318 21.16 4.07 -12.75
C ARG A 318 22.49 4.80 -12.78
N GLY A 319 23.12 4.91 -13.95
CA GLY A 319 24.36 5.70 -14.16
C GLY A 319 24.15 7.19 -13.86
N GLU A 320 22.96 7.72 -14.06
CA GLU A 320 22.57 9.10 -13.77
C GLU A 320 22.07 9.33 -12.34
N GLY A 321 22.01 8.28 -11.51
CA GLY A 321 21.61 8.37 -10.10
C GLY A 321 20.13 8.06 -9.85
N TYR A 322 19.41 7.49 -10.81
CA TYR A 322 18.00 7.12 -10.67
C TYR A 322 17.81 5.61 -10.68
N LEU A 323 16.89 5.10 -9.85
CA LEU A 323 16.43 3.72 -9.92
C LEU A 323 15.04 3.68 -10.55
N MET A 324 14.98 3.21 -11.79
CA MET A 324 13.74 3.00 -12.57
C MET A 324 13.11 1.66 -12.23
N ASP A 325 11.77 1.60 -12.31
CA ASP A 325 10.97 0.37 -12.22
C ASP A 325 10.56 -0.11 -13.62
N PRO A 326 11.14 -1.20 -14.14
CA PRO A 326 10.83 -1.71 -15.47
C PRO A 326 9.50 -2.46 -15.56
N GLY A 327 8.61 -2.24 -14.61
CA GLY A 327 7.31 -2.88 -14.48
C GLY A 327 7.29 -4.12 -13.59
N TYR A 328 6.08 -4.59 -13.26
CA TYR A 328 5.91 -5.79 -12.45
C TYR A 328 6.24 -7.04 -13.28
N GLY A 329 7.29 -7.75 -12.88
CA GLY A 329 7.87 -8.81 -13.71
C GLY A 329 6.92 -9.92 -14.12
N LYS A 330 6.02 -10.38 -13.24
CA LYS A 330 5.03 -11.42 -13.58
C LYS A 330 3.97 -10.90 -14.55
N LEU A 331 3.55 -9.64 -14.41
CA LEU A 331 2.59 -9.01 -15.33
C LEU A 331 3.22 -8.83 -16.70
N ASN A 332 4.42 -8.24 -16.78
CA ASN A 332 5.10 -8.07 -18.05
C ASN A 332 5.39 -9.40 -18.75
N ALA A 333 5.72 -10.47 -18.01
CA ALA A 333 5.88 -11.80 -18.59
C ALA A 333 4.57 -12.38 -19.14
N ALA A 334 3.44 -12.11 -18.50
CA ALA A 334 2.13 -12.49 -19.01
C ALA A 334 1.76 -11.71 -20.27
N LEU A 335 1.94 -10.39 -20.26
CA LEU A 335 1.70 -9.50 -21.40
C LEU A 335 2.55 -9.89 -22.62
N GLU A 336 3.84 -10.19 -22.41
CA GLU A 336 4.75 -10.64 -23.46
C GLU A 336 4.29 -11.97 -24.09
N LYS A 337 3.86 -12.92 -23.26
CA LYS A 337 3.34 -14.23 -23.73
C LYS A 337 2.07 -14.07 -24.58
N GLU A 338 1.26 -13.08 -24.26
CA GLU A 338 0.01 -12.76 -24.98
C GLU A 338 0.22 -11.82 -26.17
N GLY A 339 1.47 -11.43 -26.46
CA GLY A 339 1.80 -10.48 -27.53
C GLY A 339 1.32 -9.04 -27.24
N GLN A 340 1.09 -8.72 -25.98
CA GLN A 340 0.67 -7.38 -25.53
C GLN A 340 1.86 -6.49 -25.22
N ARG A 341 1.61 -5.16 -25.16
CA ARG A 341 2.62 -4.15 -24.89
C ARG A 341 3.10 -4.21 -23.43
N GLN A 342 4.38 -3.94 -23.23
CA GLN A 342 5.01 -3.93 -21.91
C GLN A 342 4.62 -2.67 -21.11
N ILE A 343 4.77 -2.75 -19.78
CA ILE A 343 4.43 -1.69 -18.85
C ILE A 343 5.66 -1.34 -18.03
N ILE A 344 5.93 -0.05 -17.87
CA ILE A 344 6.83 0.49 -16.85
C ILE A 344 6.02 1.06 -15.69
N ARG A 345 6.65 1.20 -14.52
CA ARG A 345 6.05 1.87 -13.37
C ARG A 345 6.90 3.05 -12.92
N ILE A 346 6.24 4.11 -12.50
CA ILE A 346 6.86 5.32 -11.97
C ILE A 346 6.33 5.51 -10.56
N GLY A 347 7.18 5.26 -9.55
CA GLY A 347 6.84 5.53 -8.16
C GLY A 347 7.08 7.02 -7.86
N HIS A 348 6.02 7.74 -7.55
CA HIS A 348 6.08 9.15 -7.13
C HIS A 348 5.49 9.35 -5.75
N MET A 349 5.77 8.38 -4.86
CA MET A 349 5.22 8.32 -3.50
C MET A 349 6.24 8.76 -2.44
N GLY A 350 5.70 9.09 -1.29
CA GLY A 350 6.50 9.38 -0.10
C GLY A 350 7.15 10.76 -0.16
N ASP A 351 8.46 10.82 -0.10
CA ASP A 351 9.22 12.07 -0.07
C ASP A 351 9.84 12.45 -1.43
N ILE A 352 9.36 11.87 -2.52
CA ILE A 352 9.61 12.39 -3.86
C ILE A 352 8.92 13.76 -3.96
N MET A 353 9.65 14.75 -4.50
CA MET A 353 9.18 16.11 -4.71
C MET A 353 8.96 16.39 -6.20
N PRO A 354 8.10 17.36 -6.58
CA PRO A 354 7.80 17.67 -7.98
C PRO A 354 9.04 17.95 -8.83
N ASP A 355 10.02 18.71 -8.32
CA ASP A 355 11.28 18.98 -9.00
C ASP A 355 12.10 17.73 -9.26
N MET A 356 12.18 16.83 -8.29
CA MET A 356 12.85 15.52 -8.44
C MET A 356 12.16 14.66 -9.50
N LEU A 357 10.82 14.74 -9.58
CA LEU A 357 10.04 13.99 -10.57
C LEU A 357 10.27 14.55 -11.97
N VAL A 358 10.29 15.88 -12.17
CA VAL A 358 10.62 16.52 -13.48
C VAL A 358 11.98 16.03 -13.97
N GLU A 359 13.03 16.18 -13.15
CA GLU A 359 14.39 15.72 -13.51
C GLU A 359 14.42 14.23 -13.95
N TYR A 360 13.69 13.37 -13.22
CA TYR A 360 13.60 11.97 -13.56
C TYR A 360 12.83 11.70 -14.85
N LEU A 361 11.70 12.37 -15.07
CA LEU A 361 10.87 12.20 -16.28
C LEU A 361 11.62 12.66 -17.53
N ASP A 362 12.38 13.76 -17.45
CA ASP A 362 13.25 14.24 -18.53
C ASP A 362 14.33 13.20 -18.87
N ALA A 363 15.04 12.70 -17.87
CA ALA A 363 16.05 11.65 -18.07
C ALA A 363 15.42 10.37 -18.66
N LEU A 364 14.26 9.94 -18.14
CA LEU A 364 13.54 8.77 -18.63
C LEU A 364 13.11 8.95 -20.10
N ALA A 365 12.59 10.12 -20.48
CA ALA A 365 12.21 10.41 -21.85
C ALA A 365 13.41 10.28 -22.83
N VAL A 366 14.58 10.79 -22.43
CA VAL A 366 15.82 10.65 -23.24
C VAL A 366 16.15 9.19 -23.49
N GLU A 367 16.04 8.34 -22.49
CA GLU A 367 16.39 6.92 -22.63
C GLU A 367 15.30 6.13 -23.38
N LEU A 368 14.03 6.45 -23.19
CA LEU A 368 12.92 5.80 -23.93
C LEU A 368 12.91 6.16 -25.41
N ASN A 369 13.32 7.37 -25.78
CA ASN A 369 13.42 7.79 -27.18
C ASN A 369 14.56 7.09 -27.97
N LYS A 370 15.42 6.33 -27.30
CA LYS A 370 16.46 5.52 -27.95
C LYS A 370 15.96 4.10 -28.34
N LEU A 371 14.76 3.72 -27.88
CA LEU A 371 14.16 2.41 -28.15
C LEU A 371 13.46 2.37 -29.51
#